data_c6ca73a943f37f46e8a3bfbf08907c40
#
_entry.id   c6ca73a943f37f46e8a3bfbf08907c40
#
_cell.length_a   1.000
_cell.length_b   1.000
_cell.length_c   1.000
_cell.angle_alpha   90.00
_cell.angle_beta   90.00
_cell.angle_gamma   90.00
#
_symmetry.space_group_name_H-M   'P 1'
#
loop_
_entity.id
_entity.type
_entity.pdbx_description
1 polymer ?
#
loop_
_entity_poly.entity_id
_entity_poly.type
_entity_poly.pdbx_seq_one_letter_code
_entity_poly.pdbx_strand_id
1 'polypeptide(L)'
;MKRWLANLFIVRLLLSLTGCISYKENNKETERDTIVISVLAGQSTSDAGVEDMVDEWMEKNFPQVYLEWECVDWGDQFNTQMKSRIAAGEIPDIMIGKAQDVQIYARTGNLAKISDAYLGKIKKDALKEVTVNGAVYGIPYNAWYQGVIYNKDIFEKNKLTPPTTREELEDIVASLEKKGIVPFASHFQESWEAANMTMQYMMNEIFGKIPDWGDQFRKGNQNYEGNAEVRNCFKNNQFILNHTWEDAFQIDQFECDSRFVRGEAAMYLTGSWSMQFSSQYGKDIDFGIFPFPNQTGDAKLIKETNMTFMKSAKTEQEDTIDQIFNRLLSDQKLAQEIADFTQTSSLIEGVTDNSQNKIQSDIQSYEAKNEVIDVTTGNEQLTWTFQKKVAEQQLLWLDKKISLKDVLKYADDHREQSCE
;
A
#
# COMPACT_ATOMS: atom_id res chain seq x y z
N MET A 1 -33.32 29.28 45.42
CA MET A 1 -33.29 28.71 44.05
C MET A 1 -32.00 28.02 43.66
N LYS A 2 -30.97 27.86 44.52
CA LYS A 2 -29.69 27.19 44.15
C LYS A 2 -29.54 25.75 44.71
N ARG A 3 -30.49 25.23 45.44
CA ARG A 3 -30.43 23.86 45.99
C ARG A 3 -31.22 22.79 45.23
N TRP A 4 -32.05 23.18 44.27
CA TRP A 4 -32.86 22.25 43.44
C TRP A 4 -32.17 21.77 42.18
N LEU A 5 -31.15 22.49 41.68
CA LEU A 5 -30.39 22.10 40.48
C LEU A 5 -29.31 21.04 40.79
N ALA A 6 -28.85 20.92 42.01
CA ALA A 6 -27.84 19.91 42.40
C ALA A 6 -28.41 18.48 42.45
N ASN A 7 -29.70 18.35 42.84
CA ASN A 7 -30.33 17.03 42.93
C ASN A 7 -30.79 16.45 41.59
N LEU A 8 -30.96 17.29 40.56
CA LEU A 8 -31.30 16.82 39.21
C LEU A 8 -30.07 16.23 38.47
N PHE A 9 -28.86 16.68 38.84
CA PHE A 9 -27.61 16.16 38.21
C PHE A 9 -27.19 14.80 38.79
N ILE A 10 -27.47 14.55 40.07
CA ILE A 10 -27.13 13.26 40.74
C ILE A 10 -28.09 12.16 40.28
N VAL A 11 -29.36 12.45 40.01
CA VAL A 11 -30.34 11.47 39.51
C VAL A 11 -30.08 11.10 38.05
N ARG A 12 -29.52 12.01 37.22
CA ARG A 12 -29.11 11.67 35.83
C ARG A 12 -27.82 10.86 35.76
N LEU A 13 -26.91 10.99 36.70
CA LEU A 13 -25.66 10.19 36.76
C LEU A 13 -25.89 8.78 37.27
N LEU A 14 -26.97 8.53 38.03
CA LEU A 14 -27.32 7.19 38.51
C LEU A 14 -28.20 6.39 37.52
N LEU A 15 -28.80 7.05 36.53
CA LEU A 15 -29.59 6.40 35.47
C LEU A 15 -28.74 6.01 34.24
N SER A 16 -27.48 6.44 34.16
CA SER A 16 -26.55 6.04 33.11
C SER A 16 -25.74 4.76 33.45
N LEU A 17 -25.91 4.22 34.64
CA LEU A 17 -25.24 3.00 35.09
C LEU A 17 -26.15 1.76 35.13
N THR A 18 -27.39 1.85 34.68
CA THR A 18 -28.32 0.72 34.56
C THR A 18 -28.80 0.47 33.13
N GLY A 19 -27.94 0.75 32.15
CA GLY A 19 -28.06 0.24 30.79
C GLY A 19 -27.56 -1.20 30.74
N CYS A 20 -28.12 -2.06 31.57
CA CYS A 20 -27.89 -3.50 31.50
C CYS A 20 -28.78 -4.10 30.43
N ILE A 21 -28.19 -4.59 29.38
CA ILE A 21 -28.31 -5.96 28.89
C ILE A 21 -29.69 -6.55 29.18
N SER A 22 -30.59 -6.38 28.26
CA SER A 22 -31.73 -7.29 28.09
C SER A 22 -31.26 -8.44 27.19
N TYR A 23 -30.51 -9.36 27.74
CA TYR A 23 -30.24 -10.64 27.10
C TYR A 23 -31.58 -11.39 27.02
N LYS A 24 -32.16 -11.52 25.84
CA LYS A 24 -33.24 -12.45 25.62
C LYS A 24 -32.65 -13.86 25.68
N GLU A 25 -32.80 -14.51 26.83
CA GLU A 25 -32.73 -15.98 26.88
C GLU A 25 -33.82 -16.56 25.98
N ASN A 26 -33.41 -17.07 24.84
CA ASN A 26 -34.05 -18.17 24.17
C ASN A 26 -33.13 -18.71 23.08
N ASN A 27 -32.36 -19.71 23.39
CA ASN A 27 -32.26 -20.99 22.66
C ASN A 27 -31.14 -21.76 23.33
N LYS A 28 -31.41 -22.97 23.72
CA LYS A 28 -30.44 -24.02 23.97
C LYS A 28 -29.77 -24.39 22.64
N GLU A 29 -28.96 -23.52 22.09
CA GLU A 29 -27.85 -23.92 21.22
C GLU A 29 -26.70 -24.30 22.14
N THR A 30 -26.18 -25.49 21.97
CA THR A 30 -24.93 -25.94 22.55
C THR A 30 -23.94 -24.79 22.45
N GLU A 31 -23.43 -24.27 23.59
CA GLU A 31 -22.25 -23.42 23.64
C GLU A 31 -21.13 -24.17 22.91
N ARG A 32 -20.95 -23.88 21.65
CA ARG A 32 -19.70 -24.21 20.96
C ARG A 32 -18.70 -23.21 21.47
N ASP A 33 -17.65 -23.71 22.10
CA ASP A 33 -16.52 -22.85 22.47
C ASP A 33 -16.09 -22.05 21.24
N THR A 34 -16.33 -20.74 21.26
CA THR A 34 -15.94 -19.84 20.17
C THR A 34 -14.43 -19.72 20.17
N ILE A 35 -13.81 -20.05 19.04
CA ILE A 35 -12.37 -19.84 18.84
C ILE A 35 -12.17 -18.38 18.46
N VAL A 36 -11.42 -17.64 19.26
CA VAL A 36 -11.05 -16.25 18.96
C VAL A 36 -9.66 -16.25 18.32
N ILE A 37 -9.51 -15.57 17.19
CA ILE A 37 -8.25 -15.36 16.48
C ILE A 37 -8.01 -13.86 16.39
N SER A 38 -6.93 -13.39 16.99
CA SER A 38 -6.54 -11.99 16.95
C SER A 38 -5.89 -11.64 15.61
N VAL A 39 -6.33 -10.55 14.98
CA VAL A 39 -5.86 -10.09 13.67
C VAL A 39 -5.38 -8.64 13.77
N LEU A 40 -4.15 -8.37 13.39
CA LEU A 40 -3.63 -7.02 13.19
C LEU A 40 -3.51 -6.73 11.69
N ALA A 41 -4.17 -5.70 11.22
CA ALA A 41 -4.17 -5.30 9.82
C ALA A 41 -3.89 -3.80 9.66
N GLY A 42 -3.49 -3.39 8.45
CA GLY A 42 -3.46 -1.98 8.10
C GLY A 42 -4.85 -1.39 7.97
N GLN A 43 -5.03 -0.12 8.34
CA GLN A 43 -6.31 0.59 8.34
C GLN A 43 -7.00 0.56 6.96
N SER A 44 -6.24 0.58 5.88
CA SER A 44 -6.80 0.47 4.52
C SER A 44 -7.56 -0.84 4.27
N THR A 45 -7.32 -1.88 5.06
CA THR A 45 -8.10 -3.14 4.99
C THR A 45 -9.54 -2.91 5.45
N SER A 46 -9.73 -2.16 6.54
CA SER A 46 -11.05 -1.76 7.05
C SER A 46 -11.70 -0.68 6.18
N ASP A 47 -10.95 0.36 5.83
CA ASP A 47 -11.47 1.48 5.02
C ASP A 47 -11.95 1.02 3.63
N ALA A 48 -11.28 0.01 3.07
CA ALA A 48 -11.71 -0.63 1.83
C ALA A 48 -12.88 -1.63 2.02
N GLY A 49 -13.35 -1.89 3.24
CA GLY A 49 -14.41 -2.86 3.51
C GLY A 49 -14.00 -4.34 3.33
N VAL A 50 -12.71 -4.62 3.26
CA VAL A 50 -12.22 -6.01 3.12
C VAL A 50 -12.44 -6.80 4.41
N GLU A 51 -12.37 -6.15 5.57
CA GLU A 51 -12.70 -6.72 6.87
C GLU A 51 -14.12 -7.32 6.86
N ASP A 52 -15.13 -6.53 6.46
CA ASP A 52 -16.52 -6.98 6.35
C ASP A 52 -16.66 -8.18 5.39
N MET A 53 -15.99 -8.15 4.25
CA MET A 53 -16.04 -9.24 3.27
C MET A 53 -15.42 -10.53 3.83
N VAL A 54 -14.34 -10.42 4.59
CA VAL A 54 -13.69 -11.57 5.23
C VAL A 54 -14.57 -12.10 6.36
N ASP A 55 -15.17 -11.25 7.18
CA ASP A 55 -16.06 -11.65 8.28
C ASP A 55 -17.31 -12.35 7.76
N GLU A 56 -17.98 -11.83 6.73
CA GLU A 56 -19.09 -12.52 6.07
C GLU A 56 -18.69 -13.89 5.50
N TRP A 57 -17.47 -14.00 4.98
CA TRP A 57 -16.96 -15.27 4.49
C TRP A 57 -16.65 -16.23 5.63
N MET A 58 -16.09 -15.73 6.77
CA MET A 58 -15.84 -16.53 7.97
C MET A 58 -17.11 -17.07 8.59
N GLU A 59 -18.16 -16.27 8.72
CA GLU A 59 -19.47 -16.71 9.23
C GLU A 59 -20.02 -17.91 8.44
N LYS A 60 -19.81 -17.93 7.12
CA LYS A 60 -20.29 -19.03 6.23
C LYS A 60 -19.42 -20.27 6.31
N ASN A 61 -18.09 -20.13 6.44
CA ASN A 61 -17.14 -21.23 6.31
C ASN A 61 -16.62 -21.74 7.67
N PHE A 62 -16.55 -20.87 8.68
CA PHE A 62 -16.00 -21.15 10.01
C PHE A 62 -16.86 -20.52 11.12
N PRO A 63 -18.16 -20.88 11.25
CA PRO A 63 -19.10 -20.19 12.15
C PRO A 63 -18.74 -20.31 13.64
N GLN A 64 -17.77 -21.15 14.00
CA GLN A 64 -17.23 -21.29 15.36
C GLN A 64 -16.02 -20.38 15.62
N VAL A 65 -15.52 -19.67 14.60
CA VAL A 65 -14.34 -18.79 14.71
C VAL A 65 -14.80 -17.35 14.66
N TYR A 66 -14.28 -16.54 15.56
CA TYR A 66 -14.43 -15.09 15.57
C TYR A 66 -13.07 -14.43 15.34
N LEU A 67 -13.00 -13.50 14.39
CA LEU A 67 -11.81 -12.69 14.16
C LEU A 67 -11.90 -11.41 14.99
N GLU A 68 -10.93 -11.21 15.88
CA GLU A 68 -10.80 -9.98 16.66
C GLU A 68 -9.84 -9.03 15.94
N TRP A 69 -10.41 -8.09 15.19
CA TRP A 69 -9.67 -7.17 14.36
C TRP A 69 -9.11 -5.98 15.14
N GLU A 70 -7.86 -5.65 14.84
CA GLU A 70 -7.24 -4.39 15.16
C GLU A 70 -6.65 -3.81 13.89
N CYS A 71 -7.17 -2.67 13.43
CA CYS A 71 -6.70 -1.97 12.25
C CYS A 71 -5.93 -0.72 12.66
N VAL A 72 -4.73 -0.53 12.12
CA VAL A 72 -3.85 0.60 12.41
C VAL A 72 -3.33 1.21 11.12
N ASP A 73 -3.02 2.50 11.13
CA ASP A 73 -2.44 3.16 9.98
C ASP A 73 -1.18 2.46 9.48
N TRP A 74 -1.06 2.38 8.15
CA TRP A 74 0.11 1.83 7.50
C TRP A 74 1.38 2.66 7.79
N GLY A 75 2.51 1.99 7.73
CA GLY A 75 3.80 2.62 7.92
C GLY A 75 4.20 2.67 9.38
N ASP A 76 4.44 3.86 9.93
CA ASP A 76 5.05 4.02 11.25
C ASP A 76 4.19 3.47 12.39
N GLN A 77 2.86 3.61 12.31
CA GLN A 77 1.97 3.09 13.34
C GLN A 77 1.93 1.57 13.33
N PHE A 78 1.76 0.94 12.18
CA PHE A 78 1.77 -0.52 12.05
C PHE A 78 3.09 -1.10 12.58
N ASN A 79 4.23 -0.59 12.13
CA ASN A 79 5.54 -1.04 12.59
C ASN A 79 5.78 -0.79 14.07
N THR A 80 5.31 0.34 14.61
CA THR A 80 5.44 0.67 16.05
C THR A 80 4.60 -0.28 16.89
N GLN A 81 3.36 -0.56 16.49
CA GLN A 81 2.50 -1.53 17.17
C GLN A 81 3.11 -2.93 17.12
N MET A 82 3.57 -3.39 15.98
CA MET A 82 4.21 -4.69 15.86
C MET A 82 5.47 -4.80 16.73
N LYS A 83 6.35 -3.80 16.73
CA LYS A 83 7.55 -3.78 17.60
C LYS A 83 7.16 -3.83 19.07
N SER A 84 6.15 -3.08 19.49
CA SER A 84 5.64 -3.07 20.87
C SER A 84 5.09 -4.42 21.29
N ARG A 85 4.26 -5.06 20.45
CA ARG A 85 3.68 -6.37 20.70
C ARG A 85 4.74 -7.48 20.74
N ILE A 86 5.70 -7.44 19.81
CA ILE A 86 6.84 -8.37 19.80
C ILE A 86 7.63 -8.26 21.12
N ALA A 87 7.91 -7.02 21.57
CA ALA A 87 8.63 -6.79 22.82
C ALA A 87 7.84 -7.25 24.06
N ALA A 88 6.51 -7.12 24.05
CA ALA A 88 5.61 -7.60 25.09
C ALA A 88 5.38 -9.12 25.04
N GLY A 89 5.69 -9.77 23.92
CA GLY A 89 5.36 -11.18 23.68
C GLY A 89 3.90 -11.43 23.30
N GLU A 90 3.16 -10.38 22.93
CA GLU A 90 1.73 -10.35 22.60
C GLU A 90 1.50 -10.23 21.09
N ILE A 91 2.14 -11.09 20.31
CA ILE A 91 2.03 -11.07 18.84
C ILE A 91 0.65 -11.59 18.46
N PRO A 92 -0.13 -10.88 17.60
CA PRO A 92 -1.42 -11.36 17.10
C PRO A 92 -1.27 -12.70 16.39
N ASP A 93 -2.33 -13.50 16.35
CA ASP A 93 -2.35 -14.81 15.70
C ASP A 93 -2.14 -14.68 14.20
N ILE A 94 -2.81 -13.70 13.58
CA ILE A 94 -2.68 -13.34 12.17
C ILE A 94 -2.25 -11.87 12.07
N MET A 95 -1.34 -11.60 11.16
CA MET A 95 -0.98 -10.25 10.74
C MET A 95 -1.27 -10.11 9.24
N ILE A 96 -1.88 -9.00 8.83
CA ILE A 96 -2.10 -8.67 7.42
C ILE A 96 -1.28 -7.42 7.13
N GLY A 97 -0.19 -7.59 6.41
CA GLY A 97 0.79 -6.55 6.12
C GLY A 97 1.27 -6.60 4.67
N LYS A 98 2.43 -6.03 4.45
CA LYS A 98 3.14 -6.05 3.16
C LYS A 98 4.18 -7.17 3.12
N ALA A 99 4.62 -7.56 1.93
CA ALA A 99 5.68 -8.57 1.80
C ALA A 99 7.00 -8.16 2.50
N GLN A 100 7.27 -6.86 2.59
CA GLN A 100 8.43 -6.33 3.35
C GLN A 100 8.35 -6.68 4.85
N ASP A 101 7.17 -6.70 5.43
CA ASP A 101 6.97 -7.06 6.84
C ASP A 101 7.34 -8.53 7.10
N VAL A 102 7.07 -9.41 6.12
CA VAL A 102 7.49 -10.82 6.18
C VAL A 102 9.00 -10.93 6.33
N GLN A 103 9.77 -10.16 5.55
CA GLN A 103 11.23 -10.18 5.61
C GLN A 103 11.75 -9.79 6.99
N ILE A 104 11.12 -8.85 7.66
CA ILE A 104 11.50 -8.35 8.98
C ILE A 104 11.14 -9.40 10.06
N TYR A 105 9.88 -9.82 10.09
CA TYR A 105 9.37 -10.63 11.21
C TYR A 105 9.74 -12.11 11.12
N ALA A 106 9.96 -12.65 9.91
CA ALA A 106 10.45 -14.02 9.75
C ALA A 106 11.92 -14.16 10.22
N ARG A 107 12.78 -13.17 9.93
CA ARG A 107 14.19 -13.19 10.36
C ARG A 107 14.37 -13.14 11.88
N THR A 108 13.41 -12.56 12.58
CA THR A 108 13.39 -12.46 14.03
C THR A 108 12.66 -13.65 14.71
N GLY A 109 12.19 -14.63 13.91
CA GLY A 109 11.54 -15.84 14.43
C GLY A 109 10.12 -15.62 14.95
N ASN A 110 9.47 -14.52 14.57
CA ASN A 110 8.12 -14.18 15.01
C ASN A 110 7.03 -14.77 14.12
N LEU A 111 7.36 -15.25 12.92
CA LEU A 111 6.41 -15.86 12.00
C LEU A 111 6.58 -17.38 11.93
N ALA A 112 5.46 -18.09 11.86
CA ALA A 112 5.42 -19.50 11.50
C ALA A 112 5.54 -19.68 9.98
N LYS A 113 6.10 -20.82 9.56
CA LYS A 113 6.12 -21.18 8.15
C LYS A 113 4.73 -21.43 7.63
N ILE A 114 4.52 -21.04 6.38
CA ILE A 114 3.31 -21.39 5.64
C ILE A 114 3.44 -22.82 5.13
N SER A 115 2.38 -23.61 5.23
CA SER A 115 2.38 -25.01 4.81
C SER A 115 2.58 -25.13 3.30
N ASP A 116 3.50 -26.00 2.88
CA ASP A 116 3.77 -26.29 1.48
C ASP A 116 2.54 -26.89 0.76
N ALA A 117 1.60 -27.46 1.52
CA ALA A 117 0.43 -28.16 0.98
C ALA A 117 -0.50 -27.26 0.15
N TYR A 118 -0.49 -25.94 0.36
CA TYR A 118 -1.35 -25.01 -0.36
C TYR A 118 -0.60 -23.89 -1.10
N LEU A 119 0.74 -23.88 -1.11
CA LEU A 119 1.52 -22.87 -1.85
C LEU A 119 1.28 -22.93 -3.38
N GLY A 120 0.92 -24.08 -3.92
CA GLY A 120 0.56 -24.23 -5.34
C GLY A 120 -0.72 -23.49 -5.76
N LYS A 121 -1.45 -22.87 -4.83
CA LYS A 121 -2.60 -22.00 -5.10
C LYS A 121 -2.23 -20.54 -5.27
N ILE A 122 -0.96 -20.19 -5.11
CA ILE A 122 -0.42 -18.82 -5.18
C ILE A 122 0.45 -18.73 -6.42
N LYS A 123 0.35 -17.63 -7.16
CA LYS A 123 1.20 -17.34 -8.31
C LYS A 123 2.68 -17.44 -7.90
N LYS A 124 3.44 -18.26 -8.60
CA LYS A 124 4.80 -18.64 -8.21
C LYS A 124 5.75 -17.45 -8.00
N ASP A 125 5.61 -16.41 -8.82
CA ASP A 125 6.48 -15.25 -8.73
C ASP A 125 6.23 -14.43 -7.46
N ALA A 126 4.99 -14.40 -6.96
CA ALA A 126 4.65 -13.71 -5.72
C ALA A 126 5.27 -14.37 -4.47
N LEU A 127 5.55 -15.67 -4.53
CA LEU A 127 6.19 -16.38 -3.41
C LEU A 127 7.63 -15.92 -3.13
N LYS A 128 8.31 -15.32 -4.10
CA LYS A 128 9.68 -14.84 -3.93
C LYS A 128 9.79 -13.77 -2.85
N GLU A 129 8.84 -12.84 -2.83
CA GLU A 129 8.83 -11.71 -1.90
C GLU A 129 8.63 -12.12 -0.43
N VAL A 130 7.98 -13.27 -0.21
CA VAL A 130 7.63 -13.80 1.12
C VAL A 130 8.47 -15.02 1.53
N THR A 131 9.53 -15.30 0.76
CA THR A 131 10.48 -16.39 1.05
C THR A 131 11.70 -15.87 1.79
N VAL A 132 11.97 -16.44 2.97
CA VAL A 132 13.13 -16.11 3.81
C VAL A 132 13.90 -17.39 4.08
N ASN A 133 15.20 -17.43 3.77
CA ASN A 133 16.06 -18.60 3.97
C ASN A 133 15.47 -19.91 3.36
N GLY A 134 14.81 -19.81 2.21
CA GLY A 134 14.25 -20.95 1.50
C GLY A 134 12.90 -21.48 2.03
N ALA A 135 12.26 -20.79 2.97
CA ALA A 135 10.93 -21.12 3.45
C ALA A 135 9.96 -19.92 3.29
N VAL A 136 8.70 -20.21 3.03
CA VAL A 136 7.64 -19.21 2.87
C VAL A 136 7.05 -18.87 4.23
N TYR A 137 6.90 -17.59 4.53
CA TYR A 137 6.38 -17.08 5.82
C TYR A 137 5.17 -16.16 5.69
N GLY A 138 4.66 -15.96 4.49
CA GLY A 138 3.47 -15.17 4.23
C GLY A 138 2.70 -15.67 3.02
N ILE A 139 1.43 -15.33 2.95
CA ILE A 139 0.54 -15.60 1.84
C ILE A 139 0.30 -14.28 1.11
N PRO A 140 0.97 -14.00 -0.01
CA PRO A 140 0.70 -12.83 -0.83
C PRO A 140 -0.66 -13.03 -1.52
N TYR A 141 -1.63 -12.16 -1.23
CA TYR A 141 -3.01 -12.36 -1.67
C TYR A 141 -3.37 -11.51 -2.89
N ASN A 142 -2.92 -10.25 -2.88
CA ASN A 142 -3.09 -9.34 -4.00
C ASN A 142 -1.91 -8.37 -4.13
N ALA A 143 -1.84 -7.65 -5.24
CA ALA A 143 -0.81 -6.67 -5.50
C ALA A 143 -1.38 -5.38 -6.08
N TRP A 144 -0.78 -4.25 -5.72
CA TRP A 144 -0.89 -2.98 -6.41
C TRP A 144 0.19 -2.82 -7.47
N TYR A 145 -0.12 -1.97 -8.44
CA TYR A 145 0.85 -1.55 -9.45
C TYR A 145 1.01 -0.04 -9.39
N GLN A 146 2.25 0.42 -9.50
CA GLN A 146 2.61 1.82 -9.41
C GLN A 146 3.23 2.28 -10.74
N GLY A 147 2.86 3.49 -11.13
CA GLY A 147 3.29 4.14 -12.35
C GLY A 147 2.53 5.44 -12.55
N VAL A 148 2.47 5.92 -13.77
CA VAL A 148 1.67 7.07 -14.15
C VAL A 148 0.30 6.60 -14.59
N ILE A 149 -0.71 6.84 -13.77
CA ILE A 149 -2.11 6.65 -14.17
C ILE A 149 -2.50 7.85 -15.02
N TYR A 150 -3.16 7.62 -16.15
CA TYR A 150 -3.53 8.69 -17.07
C TYR A 150 -4.99 8.60 -17.53
N ASN A 151 -5.57 9.74 -17.80
CA ASN A 151 -6.91 9.88 -18.35
C ASN A 151 -6.87 9.63 -19.86
N LYS A 152 -7.37 8.46 -20.32
CA LYS A 152 -7.40 8.07 -21.73
C LYS A 152 -8.19 9.05 -22.59
N ASP A 153 -9.31 9.60 -22.05
CA ASP A 153 -10.15 10.56 -22.80
C ASP A 153 -9.39 11.86 -23.11
N ILE A 154 -8.59 12.35 -22.13
CA ILE A 154 -7.73 13.53 -22.34
C ILE A 154 -6.66 13.21 -23.39
N PHE A 155 -6.02 12.05 -23.30
CA PHE A 155 -4.97 11.64 -24.23
C PHE A 155 -5.53 11.48 -25.64
N GLU A 156 -6.63 10.76 -25.82
CA GLU A 156 -7.29 10.55 -27.13
C GLU A 156 -7.72 11.88 -27.76
N LYS A 157 -8.43 12.73 -27.00
CA LYS A 157 -8.89 14.04 -27.47
C LYS A 157 -7.73 14.92 -27.93
N ASN A 158 -6.56 14.78 -27.32
CA ASN A 158 -5.38 15.57 -27.65
C ASN A 158 -4.42 14.85 -28.61
N LYS A 159 -4.75 13.64 -29.06
CA LYS A 159 -3.92 12.78 -29.94
C LYS A 159 -2.55 12.46 -29.28
N LEU A 160 -2.55 12.22 -28.01
CA LEU A 160 -1.37 11.84 -27.22
C LEU A 160 -1.32 10.31 -27.10
N THR A 161 -0.13 9.77 -26.97
CA THR A 161 0.13 8.36 -26.62
C THR A 161 0.98 8.31 -25.37
N PRO A 162 0.87 7.26 -24.55
CA PRO A 162 1.75 7.08 -23.38
C PRO A 162 3.23 7.21 -23.79
N PRO A 163 3.99 8.09 -23.12
CA PRO A 163 5.40 8.30 -23.43
C PRO A 163 6.25 7.14 -22.93
N THR A 164 7.32 6.81 -23.61
CA THR A 164 8.34 5.85 -23.18
C THR A 164 9.60 6.55 -22.68
N THR A 165 9.90 7.73 -23.21
CA THR A 165 11.07 8.50 -22.84
C THR A 165 10.71 9.79 -22.10
N ARG A 166 11.69 10.32 -21.37
CA ARG A 166 11.56 11.59 -20.66
C ARG A 166 11.26 12.75 -21.60
N GLU A 167 11.89 12.79 -22.77
CA GLU A 167 11.67 13.83 -23.78
C GLU A 167 10.21 13.83 -24.27
N GLU A 168 9.65 12.64 -24.57
CA GLU A 168 8.25 12.50 -24.97
C GLU A 168 7.30 12.98 -23.85
N LEU A 169 7.61 12.69 -22.58
CA LEU A 169 6.81 13.18 -21.46
C LEU A 169 6.83 14.71 -21.36
N GLU A 170 7.98 15.34 -21.54
CA GLU A 170 8.13 16.81 -21.50
C GLU A 170 7.35 17.46 -22.65
N ASP A 171 7.34 16.85 -23.83
CA ASP A 171 6.55 17.32 -24.97
C ASP A 171 5.03 17.21 -24.69
N ILE A 172 4.58 16.11 -24.07
CA ILE A 172 3.19 15.94 -23.63
C ILE A 172 2.81 17.02 -22.63
N VAL A 173 3.62 17.25 -21.60
CA VAL A 173 3.39 18.28 -20.60
C VAL A 173 3.24 19.65 -21.25
N ALA A 174 4.19 20.05 -22.09
CA ALA A 174 4.15 21.31 -22.81
C ALA A 174 2.91 21.45 -23.73
N SER A 175 2.47 20.35 -24.33
CA SER A 175 1.27 20.33 -25.17
C SER A 175 -0.01 20.52 -24.36
N LEU A 176 -0.10 19.89 -23.18
CA LEU A 176 -1.25 20.00 -22.26
C LEU A 176 -1.37 21.42 -21.71
N GLU A 177 -0.26 22.00 -21.23
CA GLU A 177 -0.23 23.36 -20.67
C GLU A 177 -0.66 24.42 -21.69
N LYS A 178 -0.21 24.31 -22.95
CA LYS A 178 -0.66 25.20 -24.05
C LYS A 178 -2.17 25.20 -24.25
N LYS A 179 -2.86 24.15 -23.78
CA LYS A 179 -4.31 23.99 -23.89
C LYS A 179 -5.04 24.29 -22.58
N GLY A 180 -4.30 24.72 -21.55
CA GLY A 180 -4.84 25.00 -20.20
C GLY A 180 -5.26 23.74 -19.46
N ILE A 181 -4.68 22.58 -19.79
CA ILE A 181 -4.93 21.31 -19.10
C ILE A 181 -3.80 21.11 -18.08
N VAL A 182 -4.14 20.82 -16.84
CA VAL A 182 -3.16 20.49 -15.78
C VAL A 182 -2.49 19.15 -16.12
N PRO A 183 -1.17 19.11 -16.30
CA PRO A 183 -0.48 17.87 -16.69
C PRO A 183 -0.55 16.79 -15.60
N PHE A 184 -0.27 17.12 -14.34
CA PHE A 184 -0.23 16.14 -13.26
C PHE A 184 -1.19 16.46 -12.14
N ALA A 185 -1.90 15.45 -11.65
CA ALA A 185 -2.41 15.41 -10.30
C ALA A 185 -1.24 15.11 -9.36
N SER A 186 -1.13 15.82 -8.25
CA SER A 186 -0.19 15.51 -7.17
C SER A 186 -0.55 16.31 -5.92
N HIS A 187 -0.20 15.77 -4.76
CA HIS A 187 -0.33 16.46 -3.47
C HIS A 187 1.01 16.42 -2.72
N PHE A 188 1.28 17.49 -2.00
CA PHE A 188 2.53 17.64 -1.23
C PHE A 188 2.25 18.05 0.23
N GLN A 189 1.00 17.91 0.69
CA GLN A 189 0.68 18.08 2.11
C GLN A 189 1.31 16.96 2.94
N GLU A 190 1.38 15.76 2.38
CA GLU A 190 1.84 14.56 3.04
C GLU A 190 3.18 14.09 2.46
N SER A 191 4.14 13.76 3.32
CA SER A 191 5.49 13.35 2.88
C SER A 191 5.52 11.99 2.18
N TRP A 192 4.52 11.15 2.44
CA TRP A 192 4.48 9.81 1.85
C TRP A 192 4.37 9.84 0.31
N GLU A 193 3.66 10.81 -0.26
CA GLU A 193 3.56 10.96 -1.72
C GLU A 193 4.93 11.27 -2.34
N ALA A 194 5.67 12.24 -1.78
CA ALA A 194 7.02 12.54 -2.23
C ALA A 194 7.98 11.36 -2.05
N ALA A 195 7.82 10.57 -0.97
CA ALA A 195 8.57 9.34 -0.75
C ALA A 195 8.25 8.30 -1.82
N ASN A 196 6.96 8.08 -2.10
CA ASN A 196 6.48 7.11 -3.08
C ASN A 196 6.98 7.46 -4.49
N MET A 197 6.81 8.70 -4.92
CA MET A 197 7.32 9.14 -6.22
C MET A 197 8.84 8.96 -6.33
N THR A 198 9.60 9.35 -5.29
CA THR A 198 11.07 9.17 -5.29
C THR A 198 11.44 7.71 -5.37
N MET A 199 10.74 6.83 -4.63
CA MET A 199 10.95 5.38 -4.68
C MET A 199 10.69 4.85 -6.10
N GLN A 200 9.60 5.24 -6.76
CA GLN A 200 9.31 4.81 -8.13
C GLN A 200 10.42 5.19 -9.13
N TYR A 201 10.99 6.38 -9.01
CA TYR A 201 12.13 6.77 -9.84
C TYR A 201 13.38 5.94 -9.53
N MET A 202 13.69 5.76 -8.24
CA MET A 202 14.85 4.98 -7.81
C MET A 202 14.73 3.50 -8.21
N MET A 203 13.54 2.92 -8.20
CA MET A 203 13.30 1.56 -8.68
C MET A 203 13.79 1.38 -10.12
N ASN A 204 13.43 2.30 -11.00
CA ASN A 204 13.79 2.23 -12.42
C ASN A 204 15.21 2.66 -12.73
N GLU A 205 15.72 3.67 -12.01
CA GLU A 205 17.04 4.25 -12.33
C GLU A 205 18.20 3.60 -11.57
N ILE A 206 17.93 3.02 -10.38
CA ILE A 206 18.97 2.57 -9.46
C ILE A 206 18.76 1.13 -9.03
N PHE A 207 17.65 0.82 -8.35
CA PHE A 207 17.46 -0.46 -7.69
C PHE A 207 17.35 -1.62 -8.68
N GLY A 208 16.67 -1.42 -9.81
CA GLY A 208 16.59 -2.41 -10.89
C GLY A 208 17.93 -2.72 -11.56
N LYS A 209 18.89 -1.79 -11.49
CA LYS A 209 20.25 -1.92 -12.04
C LYS A 209 21.25 -2.42 -10.99
N ILE A 210 21.03 -2.12 -9.71
CA ILE A 210 21.88 -2.49 -8.57
C ILE A 210 20.97 -3.09 -7.48
N PRO A 211 20.60 -4.39 -7.59
CA PRO A 211 19.62 -5.02 -6.71
C PRO A 211 20.00 -5.09 -5.21
N ASP A 212 21.26 -4.88 -4.88
CA ASP A 212 21.77 -4.81 -3.51
C ASP A 212 22.09 -3.36 -3.05
N TRP A 213 21.59 -2.35 -3.76
CA TRP A 213 21.90 -0.94 -3.49
C TRP A 213 21.57 -0.54 -2.05
N GLY A 214 20.43 -0.94 -1.53
CA GLY A 214 20.02 -0.64 -0.14
C GLY A 214 21.01 -1.22 0.89
N ASP A 215 21.48 -2.45 0.68
CA ASP A 215 22.49 -3.07 1.54
C ASP A 215 23.85 -2.36 1.43
N GLN A 216 24.24 -1.97 0.21
CA GLN A 216 25.46 -1.19 -0.03
C GLN A 216 25.37 0.22 0.59
N PHE A 217 24.19 0.87 0.53
CA PHE A 217 23.96 2.15 1.18
C PHE A 217 24.12 2.03 2.69
N ARG A 218 23.50 1.06 3.31
CA ARG A 218 23.62 0.80 4.75
C ARG A 218 25.08 0.58 5.18
N LYS A 219 25.87 -0.10 4.36
CA LYS A 219 27.32 -0.35 4.60
C LYS A 219 28.21 0.86 4.31
N GLY A 220 27.68 1.95 3.77
CA GLY A 220 28.42 3.14 3.39
C GLY A 220 29.12 3.06 2.04
N ASN A 221 28.87 2.03 1.24
CA ASN A 221 29.44 1.86 -0.10
C ASN A 221 28.66 2.64 -1.18
N GLN A 222 27.42 2.99 -0.89
CA GLN A 222 26.58 3.88 -1.68
C GLN A 222 26.17 5.10 -0.85
N ASN A 223 25.82 6.20 -1.51
CA ASN A 223 25.35 7.43 -0.85
C ASN A 223 24.35 8.17 -1.73
N TYR A 224 23.61 9.09 -1.12
CA TYR A 224 22.66 9.96 -1.79
C TYR A 224 23.35 11.21 -2.35
N GLU A 225 24.16 11.90 -1.55
CA GLU A 225 24.75 13.20 -1.93
C GLU A 225 25.70 13.09 -3.13
N GLY A 226 26.55 12.08 -3.15
CA GLY A 226 27.53 11.84 -4.21
C GLY A 226 26.98 11.22 -5.49
N ASN A 227 25.74 10.71 -5.45
CA ASN A 227 25.15 9.99 -6.57
C ASN A 227 24.30 10.94 -7.44
N ALA A 228 24.73 11.12 -8.72
CA ALA A 228 24.04 12.00 -9.67
C ALA A 228 22.64 11.45 -10.06
N GLU A 229 22.49 10.13 -10.16
CA GLU A 229 21.22 9.49 -10.52
C GLU A 229 20.19 9.65 -9.40
N VAL A 230 20.59 9.42 -8.14
CA VAL A 230 19.75 9.72 -6.96
C VAL A 230 19.30 11.19 -6.99
N ARG A 231 20.23 12.12 -7.22
CA ARG A 231 19.89 13.54 -7.31
C ARG A 231 18.86 13.83 -8.40
N ASN A 232 18.95 13.14 -9.53
CA ASN A 232 17.99 13.30 -10.62
C ASN A 232 16.62 12.71 -10.24
N CYS A 233 16.57 11.59 -9.51
CA CYS A 233 15.31 11.06 -8.98
C CYS A 233 14.58 12.10 -8.14
N PHE A 234 15.28 12.78 -7.22
CA PHE A 234 14.67 13.84 -6.40
C PHE A 234 14.16 15.03 -7.25
N LYS A 235 14.89 15.43 -8.30
CA LYS A 235 14.47 16.52 -9.19
C LYS A 235 13.17 16.19 -9.97
N ASN A 236 12.84 14.92 -10.14
CA ASN A 236 11.59 14.56 -10.77
C ASN A 236 10.36 15.00 -9.96
N ASN A 237 10.44 15.00 -8.61
CA ASN A 237 9.37 15.56 -7.79
C ASN A 237 9.21 17.07 -7.98
N GLN A 238 10.32 17.79 -8.17
CA GLN A 238 10.25 19.22 -8.54
C GLN A 238 9.61 19.42 -9.93
N PHE A 239 9.89 18.52 -10.87
CA PHE A 239 9.23 18.57 -12.18
C PHE A 239 7.72 18.37 -12.03
N ILE A 240 7.28 17.37 -11.29
CA ILE A 240 5.84 17.17 -11.03
C ILE A 240 5.22 18.41 -10.35
N LEU A 241 5.88 18.95 -9.30
CA LEU A 241 5.40 20.14 -8.60
C LEU A 241 5.27 21.36 -9.50
N ASN A 242 6.15 21.53 -10.48
CA ASN A 242 6.09 22.64 -11.42
C ASN A 242 4.94 22.53 -12.44
N HIS A 243 4.32 21.36 -12.57
CA HIS A 243 3.31 21.03 -13.58
C HIS A 243 2.02 20.45 -12.99
N THR A 244 1.75 20.76 -11.72
CA THR A 244 0.52 20.39 -10.98
C THR A 244 -0.26 21.63 -10.57
N TRP A 245 -1.28 21.46 -9.73
CA TRP A 245 -2.07 22.56 -9.17
C TRP A 245 -1.26 23.47 -8.25
N GLU A 246 -1.62 24.75 -8.23
CA GLU A 246 -0.94 25.77 -7.39
C GLU A 246 -1.09 25.45 -5.89
N ASP A 247 -2.17 24.80 -5.48
CA ASP A 247 -2.48 24.44 -4.10
C ASP A 247 -2.02 23.04 -3.68
N ALA A 248 -1.09 22.42 -4.42
CA ALA A 248 -0.63 21.05 -4.17
C ALA A 248 -0.04 20.80 -2.76
N PHE A 249 0.46 21.84 -2.09
CA PHE A 249 0.91 21.75 -0.69
C PHE A 249 -0.23 21.83 0.33
N GLN A 250 -1.46 22.17 -0.07
CA GLN A 250 -2.61 22.37 0.79
C GLN A 250 -3.66 21.25 0.69
N ILE A 251 -3.56 20.42 -0.33
CA ILE A 251 -4.47 19.29 -0.56
C ILE A 251 -3.86 17.98 -0.08
N ASP A 252 -4.70 17.11 0.45
CA ASP A 252 -4.36 15.75 0.83
C ASP A 252 -4.62 14.75 -0.33
N GLN A 253 -4.33 13.48 -0.10
CA GLN A 253 -4.59 12.43 -1.06
C GLN A 253 -6.05 12.38 -1.50
N PHE A 254 -6.98 12.48 -0.57
CA PHE A 254 -8.43 12.36 -0.87
C PHE A 254 -8.89 13.44 -1.85
N GLU A 255 -8.50 14.70 -1.63
CA GLU A 255 -8.84 15.78 -2.55
C GLU A 255 -8.12 15.62 -3.90
N CYS A 256 -6.86 15.18 -3.89
CA CYS A 256 -6.09 14.91 -5.12
C CYS A 256 -6.76 13.81 -5.95
N ASP A 257 -7.07 12.66 -5.35
CA ASP A 257 -7.75 11.54 -6.00
C ASP A 257 -9.12 11.98 -6.55
N SER A 258 -9.87 12.74 -5.76
CA SER A 258 -11.17 13.29 -6.14
C SER A 258 -11.08 14.20 -7.36
N ARG A 259 -10.13 15.11 -7.43
CA ARG A 259 -9.91 16.00 -8.59
C ARG A 259 -9.47 15.19 -9.83
N PHE A 260 -8.59 14.21 -9.64
CA PHE A 260 -8.11 13.39 -10.74
C PHE A 260 -9.24 12.56 -11.38
N VAL A 261 -10.05 11.88 -10.58
CA VAL A 261 -11.17 11.07 -11.11
C VAL A 261 -12.30 11.93 -11.69
N ARG A 262 -12.34 13.24 -11.40
CA ARG A 262 -13.20 14.21 -12.11
C ARG A 262 -12.61 14.69 -13.43
N GLY A 263 -11.38 14.30 -13.76
CA GLY A 263 -10.69 14.67 -15.01
C GLY A 263 -10.08 16.08 -14.98
N GLU A 264 -9.70 16.58 -13.81
CA GLU A 264 -9.11 17.91 -13.64
C GLU A 264 -7.61 17.94 -13.95
N ALA A 265 -6.96 16.76 -14.07
CA ALA A 265 -5.58 16.59 -14.52
C ALA A 265 -5.46 15.42 -15.49
N ALA A 266 -4.41 15.41 -16.31
CA ALA A 266 -4.21 14.40 -17.35
C ALA A 266 -3.52 13.13 -16.83
N MET A 267 -2.59 13.25 -15.88
CA MET A 267 -1.72 12.18 -15.39
C MET A 267 -1.60 12.25 -13.88
N TYR A 268 -1.29 11.11 -13.23
CA TYR A 268 -1.03 11.01 -11.80
C TYR A 268 0.02 9.93 -11.54
N LEU A 269 1.19 10.32 -11.03
CA LEU A 269 2.23 9.38 -10.62
C LEU A 269 1.91 8.86 -9.23
N THR A 270 1.30 7.69 -9.16
CA THR A 270 0.80 7.08 -7.92
C THR A 270 0.71 5.56 -8.08
N GLY A 271 -0.16 4.90 -7.36
CA GLY A 271 -0.47 3.48 -7.51
C GLY A 271 -1.96 3.22 -7.73
N SER A 272 -2.29 1.98 -8.06
CA SER A 272 -3.66 1.57 -8.38
C SER A 272 -4.65 1.79 -7.21
N TRP A 273 -4.19 1.97 -5.98
CA TRP A 273 -5.04 2.33 -4.84
C TRP A 273 -5.82 3.64 -5.04
N SER A 274 -5.26 4.61 -5.77
CA SER A 274 -5.96 5.87 -6.08
C SER A 274 -7.19 5.68 -6.98
N MET A 275 -7.36 4.49 -7.58
CA MET A 275 -8.53 4.17 -8.40
C MET A 275 -9.71 3.59 -7.61
N GLN A 276 -9.54 3.26 -6.33
CA GLN A 276 -10.62 2.71 -5.49
C GLN A 276 -11.84 3.64 -5.43
N PHE A 277 -11.62 4.94 -5.49
CA PHE A 277 -12.67 5.95 -5.43
C PHE A 277 -13.27 6.34 -6.79
N SER A 278 -12.75 5.80 -7.90
CA SER A 278 -13.22 6.18 -9.25
C SER A 278 -14.70 5.89 -9.48
N SER A 279 -15.23 4.82 -8.86
CA SER A 279 -16.65 4.46 -8.91
C SER A 279 -17.54 5.39 -8.07
N GLN A 280 -17.01 6.02 -7.04
CA GLN A 280 -17.77 6.87 -6.11
C GLN A 280 -17.98 8.29 -6.65
N TYR A 281 -17.05 8.81 -7.45
CA TYR A 281 -17.07 10.20 -7.94
C TYR A 281 -17.71 10.38 -9.31
N GLY A 282 -18.32 9.36 -9.87
CA GLY A 282 -19.44 9.48 -10.81
C GLY A 282 -19.14 9.87 -12.26
N LYS A 283 -17.88 9.94 -12.70
CA LYS A 283 -17.56 10.06 -14.12
C LYS A 283 -17.05 8.73 -14.67
N ASP A 284 -17.60 8.34 -15.81
CA ASP A 284 -17.15 7.17 -16.55
C ASP A 284 -15.90 7.50 -17.40
N ILE A 285 -14.83 7.95 -16.72
CA ILE A 285 -13.54 8.23 -17.36
C ILE A 285 -12.80 6.91 -17.52
N ASP A 286 -12.23 6.67 -18.69
CA ASP A 286 -11.33 5.56 -18.93
C ASP A 286 -9.90 5.93 -18.53
N PHE A 287 -9.26 5.07 -17.75
CA PHE A 287 -7.90 5.24 -17.25
C PHE A 287 -6.97 4.19 -17.83
N GLY A 288 -5.71 4.55 -17.94
CA GLY A 288 -4.62 3.63 -18.24
C GLY A 288 -3.45 3.84 -17.29
N ILE A 289 -2.43 3.01 -17.39
CA ILE A 289 -1.21 3.13 -16.61
C ILE A 289 0.01 2.88 -17.49
N PHE A 290 1.08 3.64 -17.28
CA PHE A 290 2.39 3.41 -17.87
C PHE A 290 3.50 3.69 -16.85
N PRO A 291 4.71 3.09 -16.99
CA PRO A 291 5.85 3.41 -16.13
C PRO A 291 6.25 4.87 -16.24
N PHE A 292 6.69 5.51 -15.15
CA PHE A 292 7.24 6.85 -15.30
C PHE A 292 8.46 6.83 -16.23
N PRO A 293 8.42 7.58 -17.34
CA PRO A 293 9.42 7.46 -18.39
C PRO A 293 10.81 7.88 -17.94
N ASN A 294 11.81 7.12 -18.35
CA ASN A 294 13.22 7.43 -18.15
C ASN A 294 13.90 7.88 -19.45
N GLN A 295 15.21 8.12 -19.39
CA GLN A 295 15.96 8.57 -20.56
C GLN A 295 16.12 7.48 -21.63
N THR A 296 16.11 6.22 -21.23
CA THR A 296 16.42 5.06 -22.09
C THR A 296 15.19 4.37 -22.66
N GLY A 297 13.99 4.69 -22.16
CA GLY A 297 12.75 4.09 -22.61
C GLY A 297 12.51 2.66 -22.16
N ASP A 298 13.21 2.23 -21.09
CA ASP A 298 13.16 0.87 -20.53
C ASP A 298 12.54 0.81 -19.12
N ALA A 299 11.84 1.88 -18.73
CA ALA A 299 11.17 1.95 -17.44
C ALA A 299 10.09 0.87 -17.32
N LYS A 300 9.91 0.35 -16.10
CA LYS A 300 9.00 -0.74 -15.75
C LYS A 300 7.93 -0.27 -14.77
N LEU A 301 6.74 -0.87 -14.83
CA LEU A 301 5.78 -0.75 -13.75
C LEU A 301 6.34 -1.37 -12.47
N ILE A 302 5.96 -0.80 -11.33
CA ILE A 302 6.38 -1.33 -10.04
C ILE A 302 5.21 -2.10 -9.45
N LYS A 303 5.46 -3.36 -9.08
CA LYS A 303 4.51 -4.22 -8.40
C LYS A 303 4.80 -4.20 -6.91
N GLU A 304 3.78 -4.03 -6.11
CA GLU A 304 3.85 -4.11 -4.65
C GLU A 304 2.83 -5.11 -4.14
N THR A 305 3.32 -6.21 -3.55
CA THR A 305 2.44 -7.16 -2.86
C THR A 305 1.86 -6.47 -1.61
N ASN A 306 0.54 -6.39 -1.57
CA ASN A 306 -0.20 -5.63 -0.55
C ASN A 306 -0.68 -6.54 0.58
N MET A 307 -1.86 -7.16 0.43
CA MET A 307 -2.40 -8.04 1.47
C MET A 307 -1.58 -9.32 1.57
N THR A 308 -0.71 -9.36 2.56
CA THR A 308 0.07 -10.57 2.88
C THR A 308 -0.36 -11.08 4.25
N PHE A 309 -0.99 -12.25 4.26
CA PHE A 309 -1.37 -12.91 5.51
C PHE A 309 -0.16 -13.62 6.11
N MET A 310 0.15 -13.32 7.35
CA MET A 310 1.25 -13.90 8.12
C MET A 310 0.67 -14.60 9.35
N LYS A 311 1.24 -15.76 9.71
CA LYS A 311 0.87 -16.52 10.91
C LYS A 311 1.93 -16.35 11.97
N SER A 312 1.52 -16.04 13.21
CA SER A 312 2.41 -15.94 14.36
C SER A 312 3.07 -17.29 14.66
N ALA A 313 4.37 -17.27 14.98
CA ALA A 313 5.06 -18.43 15.51
C ALA A 313 4.63 -18.84 16.91
N LYS A 314 3.83 -18.00 17.60
CA LYS A 314 3.38 -18.20 18.98
C LYS A 314 1.87 -18.48 19.10
N THR A 315 1.16 -18.56 17.97
CA THR A 315 -0.28 -18.86 18.00
C THR A 315 -0.55 -20.24 18.56
N GLU A 316 -1.57 -20.36 19.40
CA GLU A 316 -2.11 -21.64 19.87
C GLU A 316 -3.18 -22.20 18.91
N GLN A 317 -3.55 -21.43 17.87
CA GLN A 317 -4.62 -21.75 16.91
C GLN A 317 -4.07 -22.20 15.55
N GLU A 318 -2.85 -22.78 15.51
CA GLU A 318 -2.14 -23.09 14.25
C GLU A 318 -2.98 -23.90 13.28
N ASP A 319 -3.57 -25.02 13.73
CA ASP A 319 -4.37 -25.90 12.88
C ASP A 319 -5.62 -25.21 12.32
N THR A 320 -6.26 -24.36 13.12
CA THR A 320 -7.45 -23.60 12.69
C THR A 320 -7.07 -22.56 11.64
N ILE A 321 -5.98 -21.83 11.85
CA ILE A 321 -5.47 -20.83 10.90
C ILE A 321 -5.05 -21.50 9.59
N ASP A 322 -4.40 -22.64 9.62
CA ASP A 322 -4.02 -23.37 8.43
C ASP A 322 -5.25 -23.86 7.62
N GLN A 323 -6.32 -24.25 8.29
CA GLN A 323 -7.59 -24.58 7.64
C GLN A 323 -8.22 -23.34 6.98
N ILE A 324 -8.21 -22.19 7.68
CA ILE A 324 -8.69 -20.90 7.16
C ILE A 324 -7.89 -20.51 5.92
N PHE A 325 -6.57 -20.49 6.00
CA PHE A 325 -5.69 -20.12 4.89
C PHE A 325 -5.85 -21.04 3.68
N ASN A 326 -5.91 -22.34 3.92
CA ASN A 326 -6.13 -23.31 2.85
C ASN A 326 -7.49 -23.11 2.15
N ARG A 327 -8.55 -22.80 2.91
CA ARG A 327 -9.89 -22.54 2.38
C ARG A 327 -9.96 -21.19 1.66
N LEU A 328 -9.36 -20.13 2.25
CA LEU A 328 -9.25 -18.79 1.67
C LEU A 328 -8.58 -18.83 0.29
N LEU A 329 -7.44 -19.54 0.18
CA LEU A 329 -6.71 -19.71 -1.07
C LEU A 329 -7.44 -20.58 -2.12
N SER A 330 -8.47 -21.31 -1.72
CA SER A 330 -9.30 -22.12 -2.62
C SER A 330 -10.53 -21.38 -3.13
N ASP A 331 -10.85 -20.22 -2.53
CA ASP A 331 -12.05 -19.46 -2.88
C ASP A 331 -11.70 -18.35 -3.88
N GLN A 332 -11.61 -18.78 -5.16
CA GLN A 332 -11.31 -17.85 -6.27
C GLN A 332 -12.37 -16.74 -6.41
N LYS A 333 -13.60 -17.00 -5.98
CA LYS A 333 -14.67 -15.99 -6.04
C LYS A 333 -14.42 -14.88 -5.04
N LEU A 334 -14.10 -15.20 -3.78
CA LEU A 334 -13.74 -14.18 -2.79
C LEU A 334 -12.47 -13.43 -3.21
N ALA A 335 -11.47 -14.15 -3.71
CA ALA A 335 -10.23 -13.52 -4.17
C ALA A 335 -10.48 -12.52 -5.32
N GLN A 336 -11.40 -12.86 -6.23
CA GLN A 336 -11.84 -11.95 -7.29
C GLN A 336 -12.60 -10.75 -6.74
N GLU A 337 -13.58 -10.98 -5.83
CA GLU A 337 -14.38 -9.91 -5.24
C GLU A 337 -13.50 -8.91 -4.46
N ILE A 338 -12.52 -9.39 -3.71
CA ILE A 338 -11.55 -8.51 -3.01
C ILE A 338 -10.69 -7.74 -4.02
N ALA A 339 -10.17 -8.39 -5.06
CA ALA A 339 -9.35 -7.74 -6.06
C ALA A 339 -10.12 -6.64 -6.82
N ASP A 340 -11.36 -6.91 -7.22
CA ASP A 340 -12.23 -5.95 -7.91
C ASP A 340 -12.57 -4.76 -7.00
N PHE A 341 -12.87 -5.04 -5.75
CA PHE A 341 -13.25 -4.03 -4.77
C PHE A 341 -12.07 -3.10 -4.42
N THR A 342 -10.89 -3.68 -4.24
CA THR A 342 -9.67 -2.93 -3.88
C THR A 342 -8.88 -2.42 -5.09
N GLN A 343 -9.35 -2.66 -6.32
CA GLN A 343 -8.66 -2.32 -7.57
C GLN A 343 -7.22 -2.87 -7.64
N THR A 344 -7.03 -4.08 -7.12
CA THR A 344 -5.75 -4.83 -7.11
C THR A 344 -5.78 -5.97 -8.12
N SER A 345 -4.62 -6.56 -8.38
CA SER A 345 -4.52 -7.84 -9.09
C SER A 345 -4.41 -8.99 -8.09
N SER A 346 -5.22 -10.02 -8.25
CA SER A 346 -5.15 -11.21 -7.39
C SER A 346 -3.87 -12.00 -7.65
N LEU A 347 -3.23 -12.46 -6.58
CA LEU A 347 -2.05 -13.35 -6.63
C LEU A 347 -2.42 -14.82 -6.43
N ILE A 348 -3.72 -15.14 -6.44
CA ILE A 348 -4.24 -16.50 -6.31
C ILE A 348 -4.32 -17.14 -7.70
N GLU A 349 -3.84 -18.37 -7.81
CA GLU A 349 -3.88 -19.14 -9.05
C GLU A 349 -5.33 -19.38 -9.52
N GLY A 350 -5.56 -19.21 -10.83
CA GLY A 350 -6.86 -19.40 -11.45
C GLY A 350 -7.84 -18.24 -11.28
N VAL A 351 -7.48 -17.19 -10.55
CA VAL A 351 -8.22 -15.93 -10.55
C VAL A 351 -7.79 -15.13 -11.77
N THR A 352 -8.75 -14.84 -12.64
CA THR A 352 -8.53 -14.00 -13.81
C THR A 352 -8.83 -12.56 -13.46
N ASP A 353 -7.86 -11.70 -13.66
CA ASP A 353 -8.04 -10.27 -13.45
C ASP A 353 -9.21 -9.75 -14.30
N ASN A 354 -10.15 -9.12 -13.63
CA ASN A 354 -11.43 -8.75 -14.21
C ASN A 354 -11.33 -7.42 -14.97
N SER A 355 -12.20 -7.28 -15.97
CA SER A 355 -12.38 -6.06 -16.76
C SER A 355 -12.93 -4.85 -15.98
N GLN A 356 -13.29 -5.02 -14.71
CA GLN A 356 -13.78 -3.93 -13.85
C GLN A 356 -12.65 -2.97 -13.42
N ASN A 357 -11.42 -3.44 -13.38
CA ASN A 357 -10.26 -2.58 -13.14
C ASN A 357 -9.82 -1.94 -14.45
N LYS A 358 -10.02 -0.63 -14.58
CA LYS A 358 -9.81 0.14 -15.82
C LYS A 358 -8.35 0.11 -16.31
N ILE A 359 -7.38 -0.06 -15.40
CA ILE A 359 -5.95 -0.10 -15.76
C ILE A 359 -5.42 -1.53 -15.96
N GLN A 360 -6.25 -2.54 -15.72
CA GLN A 360 -5.82 -3.95 -15.68
C GLN A 360 -5.28 -4.45 -17.03
N SER A 361 -5.88 -4.04 -18.14
CA SER A 361 -5.41 -4.43 -19.47
C SER A 361 -3.99 -3.93 -19.76
N ASP A 362 -3.66 -2.74 -19.28
CA ASP A 362 -2.33 -2.17 -19.45
C ASP A 362 -1.32 -2.92 -18.57
N ILE A 363 -1.70 -3.21 -17.30
CA ILE A 363 -0.88 -4.02 -16.37
C ILE A 363 -0.54 -5.37 -16.98
N GLN A 364 -1.55 -6.11 -17.48
CA GLN A 364 -1.34 -7.41 -18.13
C GLN A 364 -0.39 -7.31 -19.35
N SER A 365 -0.48 -6.23 -20.11
CA SER A 365 0.41 -5.99 -21.25
C SER A 365 1.87 -5.81 -20.80
N TYR A 366 2.11 -5.10 -19.69
CA TYR A 366 3.46 -4.93 -19.12
C TYR A 366 3.98 -6.24 -18.50
N GLU A 367 3.13 -6.99 -17.80
CA GLU A 367 3.50 -8.32 -17.26
C GLU A 367 3.89 -9.29 -18.38
N ALA A 368 3.10 -9.36 -19.45
CA ALA A 368 3.36 -10.24 -20.60
C ALA A 368 4.70 -9.93 -21.30
N LYS A 369 5.15 -8.68 -21.25
CA LYS A 369 6.45 -8.24 -21.78
C LYS A 369 7.60 -8.36 -20.79
N ASN A 370 7.35 -8.77 -19.54
CA ASN A 370 8.31 -8.76 -18.44
C ASN A 370 8.83 -7.33 -18.12
N GLU A 371 7.95 -6.34 -18.27
CA GLU A 371 8.20 -4.91 -18.01
C GLU A 371 7.62 -4.49 -16.64
N VAL A 372 7.79 -5.34 -15.63
CA VAL A 372 7.39 -5.12 -14.25
C VAL A 372 8.57 -5.42 -13.33
N ILE A 373 8.71 -4.68 -12.24
CA ILE A 373 9.72 -4.87 -11.21
C ILE A 373 9.06 -4.91 -9.83
N ASP A 374 9.44 -5.87 -8.99
CA ASP A 374 8.94 -5.96 -7.61
C ASP A 374 9.56 -4.85 -6.75
N VAL A 375 8.75 -4.16 -5.94
CA VAL A 375 9.16 -3.04 -5.09
C VAL A 375 10.27 -3.38 -4.09
N THR A 376 10.40 -4.65 -3.74
CA THR A 376 11.47 -5.15 -2.86
C THR A 376 12.84 -5.20 -3.52
N THR A 377 12.91 -5.15 -4.86
CA THR A 377 14.18 -5.22 -5.59
C THR A 377 15.08 -4.05 -5.24
N GLY A 378 16.22 -4.32 -4.60
CA GLY A 378 17.21 -3.30 -4.19
C GLY A 378 16.76 -2.37 -3.05
N ASN A 379 15.51 -2.46 -2.63
CA ASN A 379 14.86 -1.61 -1.64
C ASN A 379 14.69 -2.31 -0.27
N GLU A 380 15.09 -3.57 -0.14
CA GLU A 380 14.85 -4.42 1.04
C GLU A 380 15.43 -3.87 2.35
N GLN A 381 16.47 -3.04 2.27
CA GLN A 381 17.15 -2.47 3.42
C GLN A 381 16.79 -1.01 3.67
N LEU A 382 15.82 -0.47 2.93
CA LEU A 382 15.32 0.90 3.09
C LEU A 382 13.89 0.84 3.62
N THR A 383 13.73 0.96 4.92
CA THR A 383 12.40 0.96 5.53
C THR A 383 11.55 2.13 5.03
N TRP A 384 10.25 1.95 5.00
CA TRP A 384 9.33 3.00 4.61
C TRP A 384 9.44 4.23 5.54
N THR A 385 9.64 4.00 6.84
CA THR A 385 9.89 5.07 7.81
C THR A 385 11.07 5.94 7.44
N PHE A 386 12.21 5.33 7.05
CA PHE A 386 13.38 6.08 6.60
C PHE A 386 13.08 6.91 5.35
N GLN A 387 12.45 6.30 4.34
CA GLN A 387 12.09 6.97 3.10
C GLN A 387 11.16 8.17 3.34
N LYS A 388 10.17 8.03 4.22
CA LYS A 388 9.28 9.13 4.64
C LYS A 388 10.04 10.28 5.32
N LYS A 389 10.96 9.97 6.26
CA LYS A 389 11.78 11.00 6.92
C LYS A 389 12.64 11.78 5.93
N VAL A 390 13.21 11.11 4.93
CA VAL A 390 13.94 11.77 3.84
C VAL A 390 12.99 12.65 3.01
N ALA A 391 11.79 12.18 2.75
CA ALA A 391 10.77 12.93 2.02
C ALA A 391 10.25 14.15 2.79
N GLU A 392 10.21 14.13 4.12
CA GLU A 392 9.94 15.33 4.92
C GLU A 392 10.97 16.44 4.64
N GLN A 393 12.26 16.08 4.53
CA GLN A 393 13.28 17.03 4.13
C GLN A 393 13.10 17.45 2.66
N GLN A 394 12.68 16.54 1.81
CA GLN A 394 12.39 16.86 0.41
C GLN A 394 11.24 17.87 0.28
N LEU A 395 10.18 17.78 1.08
CA LEU A 395 9.12 18.79 1.10
C LEU A 395 9.66 20.16 1.49
N LEU A 396 10.59 20.25 2.46
CA LEU A 396 11.25 21.51 2.83
C LEU A 396 12.07 22.08 1.66
N TRP A 397 12.73 21.23 0.88
CA TRP A 397 13.45 21.67 -0.32
C TRP A 397 12.49 22.13 -1.42
N LEU A 398 11.44 21.40 -1.69
CA LEU A 398 10.42 21.76 -2.69
C LEU A 398 9.74 23.11 -2.33
N ASP A 399 9.54 23.37 -1.04
CA ASP A 399 9.06 24.65 -0.49
C ASP A 399 10.18 25.71 -0.33
N LYS A 400 11.37 25.45 -0.89
CA LYS A 400 12.52 26.38 -0.93
C LYS A 400 13.09 26.79 0.44
N LYS A 401 12.83 26.00 1.50
CA LYS A 401 13.34 26.27 2.86
C LYS A 401 14.77 25.76 3.07
N ILE A 402 15.17 24.70 2.36
CA ILE A 402 16.52 24.11 2.38
C ILE A 402 16.97 23.80 0.95
N SER A 403 18.24 23.43 0.77
CA SER A 403 18.77 23.01 -0.53
C SER A 403 18.55 21.49 -0.76
N LEU A 404 18.54 21.05 -2.04
CA LEU A 404 18.55 19.62 -2.37
C LEU A 404 19.77 18.91 -1.76
N LYS A 405 20.92 19.60 -1.67
CA LYS A 405 22.12 19.06 -1.03
C LYS A 405 21.85 18.69 0.44
N ASP A 406 21.11 19.53 1.17
CA ASP A 406 20.78 19.28 2.58
C ASP A 406 19.90 18.03 2.72
N VAL A 407 18.94 17.82 1.80
CA VAL A 407 18.10 16.61 1.77
C VAL A 407 18.95 15.35 1.57
N LEU A 408 19.80 15.35 0.56
CA LEU A 408 20.64 14.18 0.24
C LEU A 408 21.66 13.90 1.35
N LYS A 409 22.22 14.94 1.93
CA LYS A 409 23.10 14.84 3.10
C LYS A 409 22.35 14.28 4.32
N TYR A 410 21.09 14.69 4.56
CA TYR A 410 20.27 14.14 5.63
C TYR A 410 20.12 12.62 5.49
N ALA A 411 19.84 12.12 4.29
CA ALA A 411 19.74 10.68 4.04
C ALA A 411 21.06 9.96 4.38
N ASP A 412 22.21 10.51 3.98
CA ASP A 412 23.53 9.93 4.26
C ASP A 412 23.88 9.97 5.76
N ASP A 413 23.57 11.06 6.45
CA ASP A 413 23.82 11.23 7.88
C ASP A 413 22.95 10.31 8.75
N HIS A 414 21.76 9.89 8.26
CA HIS A 414 20.81 9.01 8.97
C HIS A 414 20.77 7.59 8.41
N ARG A 415 21.81 7.20 7.68
CA ARG A 415 21.94 5.86 7.04
C ARG A 415 21.65 4.69 7.99
N GLU A 416 22.06 4.77 9.25
CA GLU A 416 21.84 3.72 10.24
C GLU A 416 20.38 3.48 10.55
N GLN A 417 19.52 4.49 10.33
CA GLN A 417 18.06 4.39 10.50
C GLN A 417 17.37 3.76 9.28
N SER A 418 18.08 3.45 8.22
CA SER A 418 17.47 2.95 6.98
C SER A 418 16.80 1.58 7.12
N CYS A 419 17.13 0.82 8.15
CA CYS A 419 16.61 -0.52 8.41
C CYS A 419 15.96 -0.69 9.81
N GLU A 420 15.66 0.44 10.51
CA GLU A 420 15.03 0.42 11.84
C GLU A 420 13.50 0.37 11.80
#